data_e52f1b72c636b43f8cf271c407641095
#
_entry.id   e52f1b72c636b43f8cf271c407641095
#
_cell.length_a   1.000
_cell.length_b   1.000
_cell.length_c   1.000
_cell.angle_alpha   90.00
_cell.angle_beta   90.00
_cell.angle_gamma   90.00
#
_symmetry.space_group_name_H-M   'P 1'
#
loop_
_entity.id
_entity.type
_entity.pdbx_description
1 polymer ?
#
loop_
_entity_poly.entity_id
_entity_poly.type
_entity_poly.pdbx_seq_one_letter_code
_entity_poly.pdbx_strand_id
1 'polypeptide(L)'
;MSLRALTHWVAVGLLIAGCVATSAPVAWGQAQEPAPEQMTRKLKSKVSPIYPELARRMNIVGVVKVQITVEKNGMIKNTKLVGGHPILAGAAMDAVKKWRYESGSEETIGVVEFHFDPVQ
;
A
#
# COMPACT_ATOMS: atom_id res chain seq x y z
N MET A 1 47.61 22.68 -70.09
CA MET A 1 47.64 21.47 -69.31
C MET A 1 47.01 21.71 -67.98
N SER A 2 45.81 21.35 -67.91
CA SER A 2 45.10 21.53 -66.66
C SER A 2 45.40 20.39 -65.68
N LEU A 3 46.15 20.68 -64.74
CA LEU A 3 46.28 19.80 -63.61
C LEU A 3 44.96 19.83 -62.81
N ARG A 4 44.21 18.88 -63.04
CA ARG A 4 43.02 18.68 -62.22
C ARG A 4 43.46 18.14 -60.92
N ALA A 5 43.71 18.99 -60.02
CA ALA A 5 43.74 18.56 -58.67
C ALA A 5 42.36 18.08 -58.29
N LEU A 6 42.21 16.81 -58.41
CA LEU A 6 41.06 16.17 -57.83
C LEU A 6 41.18 16.24 -56.33
N THR A 7 40.74 17.32 -55.83
CA THR A 7 40.53 17.41 -54.37
C THR A 7 39.44 16.44 -54.04
N HIS A 8 39.87 15.28 -53.69
CA HIS A 8 38.99 14.32 -53.07
C HIS A 8 38.65 14.89 -51.70
N TRP A 9 37.59 15.57 -51.64
CA TRP A 9 36.96 15.82 -50.37
C TRP A 9 36.44 14.54 -49.87
N VAL A 10 37.30 13.83 -49.19
CA VAL A 10 36.82 12.79 -48.27
C VAL A 10 36.09 13.51 -47.17
N ALA A 11 34.85 13.68 -47.36
CA ALA A 11 33.99 14.02 -46.24
C ALA A 11 34.05 12.84 -45.30
N VAL A 12 34.97 12.90 -44.36
CA VAL A 12 34.91 12.06 -43.21
C VAL A 12 33.70 12.55 -42.44
N GLY A 13 32.59 11.99 -42.81
CA GLY A 13 31.41 12.08 -41.97
C GLY A 13 31.71 11.42 -40.66
N LEU A 14 32.12 12.26 -39.71
CA LEU A 14 32.18 11.83 -38.32
C LEU A 14 30.75 11.55 -37.89
N LEU A 15 30.32 10.33 -38.13
CA LEU A 15 29.12 9.84 -37.46
C LEU A 15 29.46 9.72 -35.98
N ILE A 16 29.28 10.84 -35.27
CA ILE A 16 29.12 10.79 -33.87
C ILE A 16 27.79 10.09 -33.65
N ALA A 17 27.85 8.77 -33.58
CA ALA A 17 26.78 8.02 -33.01
C ALA A 17 26.70 8.49 -31.55
N GLY A 18 25.87 9.49 -31.34
CA GLY A 18 25.48 9.87 -30.02
C GLY A 18 24.82 8.66 -29.38
N CYS A 19 25.61 7.93 -28.61
CA CYS A 19 25.06 6.98 -27.69
C CYS A 19 24.27 7.83 -26.71
N VAL A 20 23.03 8.08 -27.02
CA VAL A 20 22.08 8.55 -26.04
C VAL A 20 21.91 7.37 -25.10
N ALA A 21 22.76 7.29 -24.11
CA ALA A 21 22.51 6.45 -22.99
C ALA A 21 21.24 7.01 -22.34
N THR A 22 20.11 6.52 -22.79
CA THR A 22 18.88 6.68 -22.04
C THR A 22 19.09 5.85 -20.77
N SER A 23 19.70 6.48 -19.80
CA SER A 23 19.69 5.95 -18.45
C SER A 23 18.23 5.95 -18.02
N ALA A 24 17.57 4.84 -18.25
CA ALA A 24 16.27 4.61 -17.62
C ALA A 24 16.50 4.77 -16.12
N PRO A 25 15.71 5.59 -15.42
CA PRO A 25 15.80 5.66 -13.98
C PRO A 25 15.51 4.26 -13.45
N VAL A 26 16.52 3.65 -12.88
CA VAL A 26 16.32 2.41 -12.13
C VAL A 26 15.50 2.81 -10.91
N ALA A 27 14.23 2.50 -10.95
CA ALA A 27 13.37 2.70 -9.80
C ALA A 27 13.77 1.71 -8.71
N TRP A 28 14.69 2.12 -7.88
CA TRP A 28 15.13 1.35 -6.74
C TRP A 28 14.00 1.29 -5.71
N GLY A 29 13.57 0.11 -5.36
CA GLY A 29 12.69 -0.10 -4.22
C GLY A 29 11.22 0.20 -4.42
N GLN A 30 10.78 0.34 -5.66
CA GLN A 30 9.35 0.39 -5.95
C GLN A 30 8.80 -0.99 -6.32
N ALA A 31 9.06 -1.95 -5.45
CA ALA A 31 8.08 -2.99 -5.28
C ALA A 31 6.88 -2.29 -4.63
N GLN A 32 6.03 -1.70 -5.44
CA GLN A 32 4.75 -1.22 -4.97
C GLN A 32 3.97 -2.45 -4.54
N GLU A 33 4.03 -2.74 -3.25
CA GLU A 33 2.97 -3.53 -2.67
C GLU A 33 1.67 -2.81 -3.04
N PRO A 34 0.71 -3.50 -3.64
CA PRO A 34 -0.55 -2.86 -3.96
C PRO A 34 -1.07 -2.20 -2.68
N ALA A 35 -1.46 -0.93 -2.79
CA ALA A 35 -2.05 -0.21 -1.67
C ALA A 35 -3.16 -1.09 -1.07
N PRO A 36 -3.19 -1.26 0.26
CA PRO A 36 -4.18 -2.11 0.88
C PRO A 36 -5.57 -1.60 0.52
N GLU A 37 -6.32 -2.42 -0.19
CA GLU A 37 -7.66 -2.10 -0.64
C GLU A 37 -8.65 -2.18 0.52
N GLN A 38 -9.69 -1.38 0.45
CA GLN A 38 -10.81 -1.44 1.38
C GLN A 38 -11.43 -2.85 1.36
N MET A 39 -11.88 -3.32 2.51
CA MET A 39 -12.53 -4.61 2.59
C MET A 39 -13.83 -4.62 1.78
N THR A 40 -13.93 -5.52 0.82
CA THR A 40 -15.07 -5.63 -0.09
C THR A 40 -16.11 -6.67 0.34
N ARG A 41 -15.71 -7.63 1.16
CA ARG A 41 -16.62 -8.68 1.62
C ARG A 41 -17.63 -8.12 2.62
N LYS A 42 -18.88 -8.57 2.52
CA LYS A 42 -19.95 -8.11 3.38
C LYS A 42 -19.77 -8.58 4.82
N LEU A 43 -19.92 -7.63 5.74
CA LEU A 43 -19.80 -7.88 7.17
C LEU A 43 -21.09 -8.50 7.72
N LYS A 44 -20.96 -9.61 8.41
CA LYS A 44 -22.08 -10.32 9.05
C LYS A 44 -22.26 -9.91 10.50
N SER A 45 -21.17 -9.80 11.25
CA SER A 45 -21.19 -9.42 12.65
C SER A 45 -20.01 -8.52 12.97
N LYS A 46 -20.28 -7.41 13.61
CA LYS A 46 -19.30 -6.39 13.98
C LYS A 46 -19.24 -6.25 15.49
N VAL A 47 -18.03 -6.16 16.03
CA VAL A 47 -17.78 -5.85 17.43
C VAL A 47 -17.08 -4.49 17.49
N SER A 48 -17.63 -3.57 18.28
CA SER A 48 -17.00 -2.27 18.48
C SER A 48 -15.77 -2.41 19.36
N PRO A 49 -14.68 -1.67 19.08
CA PRO A 49 -13.51 -1.68 19.94
C PRO A 49 -13.81 -0.99 21.28
N ILE A 50 -13.17 -1.51 22.33
CA ILE A 50 -13.23 -0.88 23.64
C ILE A 50 -12.22 0.26 23.66
N TYR A 51 -12.67 1.46 23.96
CA TYR A 51 -11.77 2.60 24.08
C TYR A 51 -10.85 2.39 25.29
N PRO A 52 -9.52 2.29 25.11
CA PRO A 52 -8.61 2.10 26.22
C PRO A 52 -8.68 3.25 27.21
N GLU A 53 -8.72 2.94 28.51
CA GLU A 53 -8.80 3.97 29.53
C GLU A 53 -7.60 4.92 29.52
N LEU A 54 -6.42 4.39 29.27
CA LEU A 54 -5.21 5.20 29.11
C LEU A 54 -5.35 6.20 27.97
N ALA A 55 -5.91 5.79 26.85
CA ALA A 55 -6.15 6.68 25.73
C ALA A 55 -7.16 7.78 26.06
N ARG A 56 -8.19 7.46 26.85
CA ARG A 56 -9.14 8.47 27.33
C ARG A 56 -8.47 9.51 28.22
N ARG A 57 -7.66 9.07 29.16
CA ARG A 57 -6.94 9.95 30.10
C ARG A 57 -5.95 10.87 29.38
N MET A 58 -5.32 10.38 28.32
CA MET A 58 -4.35 11.11 27.55
C MET A 58 -4.96 11.86 26.38
N ASN A 59 -6.28 11.84 26.21
CA ASN A 59 -6.99 12.41 25.06
C ASN A 59 -6.44 11.94 23.71
N ILE A 60 -6.07 10.68 23.63
CA ILE A 60 -5.60 10.08 22.38
C ILE A 60 -6.79 9.72 21.53
N VAL A 61 -6.87 10.35 20.38
CA VAL A 61 -7.92 10.15 19.38
C VAL A 61 -7.30 9.84 18.03
N GLY A 62 -8.07 9.36 17.11
CA GLY A 62 -7.60 9.14 15.75
C GLY A 62 -8.22 7.94 15.07
N VAL A 63 -7.64 7.59 13.93
CA VAL A 63 -8.06 6.49 13.10
C VAL A 63 -7.00 5.40 13.13
N VAL A 64 -7.44 4.17 13.33
CA VAL A 64 -6.59 2.98 13.25
C VAL A 64 -6.98 2.20 11.99
N LYS A 65 -5.99 1.90 11.17
CA LYS A 65 -6.15 1.08 9.98
C LYS A 65 -5.54 -0.29 10.22
N VAL A 66 -6.34 -1.32 10.04
CA VAL A 66 -5.94 -2.71 10.24
C VAL A 66 -6.19 -3.49 8.97
N GLN A 67 -5.15 -4.12 8.47
CA GLN A 67 -5.28 -5.08 7.38
C GLN A 67 -5.70 -6.42 7.96
N ILE A 68 -6.75 -6.99 7.40
CA ILE A 68 -7.26 -8.28 7.84
C ILE A 68 -7.30 -9.27 6.69
N THR A 69 -7.10 -10.53 7.03
CA THR A 69 -7.29 -11.65 6.12
C THR A 69 -8.51 -12.43 6.58
N VAL A 70 -9.52 -12.51 5.74
CA VAL A 70 -10.77 -13.22 6.01
C VAL A 70 -10.75 -14.55 5.28
N GLU A 71 -10.97 -15.62 6.04
CA GLU A 71 -11.09 -16.98 5.47
C GLU A 71 -12.37 -17.15 4.64
N LYS A 72 -12.41 -18.21 3.87
CA LYS A 72 -13.60 -18.57 3.07
C LYS A 72 -14.87 -18.65 3.91
N ASN A 73 -14.75 -19.12 5.16
CA ASN A 73 -15.88 -19.24 6.09
C ASN A 73 -16.29 -17.92 6.76
N GLY A 74 -15.60 -16.82 6.48
CA GLY A 74 -15.87 -15.51 7.05
C GLY A 74 -15.18 -15.20 8.38
N MET A 75 -14.37 -16.11 8.89
CA MET A 75 -13.58 -15.87 10.10
C MET A 75 -12.30 -15.07 9.79
N ILE A 76 -11.84 -14.32 10.78
CA ILE A 76 -10.59 -13.56 10.66
C ILE A 76 -9.40 -14.49 10.91
N LYS A 77 -8.57 -14.65 9.90
CA LYS A 77 -7.36 -15.47 9.97
C LYS A 77 -6.17 -14.71 10.56
N ASN A 78 -5.90 -13.53 10.01
CA ASN A 78 -4.78 -12.69 10.41
C ASN A 78 -5.19 -11.22 10.50
N THR A 79 -4.46 -10.50 11.34
CA THR A 79 -4.59 -9.05 11.49
C THR A 79 -3.21 -8.42 11.44
N LYS A 80 -3.08 -7.30 10.75
CA LYS A 80 -1.83 -6.53 10.66
C LYS A 80 -2.14 -5.05 10.82
N LEU A 81 -1.42 -4.38 11.72
CA LEU A 81 -1.54 -2.94 11.87
C LEU A 81 -0.93 -2.23 10.66
N VAL A 82 -1.72 -1.42 9.99
CA VAL A 82 -1.27 -0.59 8.87
C VAL A 82 -0.91 0.81 9.34
N GLY A 83 -1.71 1.37 10.23
CA GLY A 83 -1.47 2.70 10.76
C GLY A 83 -2.38 3.02 11.95
N GLY A 84 -1.96 4.00 12.74
CA GLY A 84 -2.70 4.47 13.91
C GLY A 84 -1.86 4.47 15.18
N HIS A 85 -2.42 5.04 16.24
CA HIS A 85 -1.73 5.13 17.52
C HIS A 85 -1.61 3.74 18.19
N PRO A 86 -0.43 3.36 18.70
CA PRO A 86 -0.21 2.03 19.27
C PRO A 86 -1.19 1.66 20.39
N ILE A 87 -1.57 2.59 21.23
CA ILE A 87 -2.53 2.36 22.32
C ILE A 87 -3.92 2.02 21.79
N LEU A 88 -4.35 2.69 20.73
CA LEU A 88 -5.63 2.43 20.07
C LEU A 88 -5.59 1.15 19.22
N ALA A 89 -4.44 0.86 18.64
CA ALA A 89 -4.25 -0.29 17.77
C ALA A 89 -4.58 -1.63 18.46
N GLY A 90 -4.16 -1.81 19.69
CA GLY A 90 -4.47 -3.01 20.47
C GLY A 90 -5.97 -3.26 20.58
N ALA A 91 -6.72 -2.23 20.94
CA ALA A 91 -8.18 -2.31 21.05
C ALA A 91 -8.85 -2.61 19.70
N ALA A 92 -8.38 -1.98 18.63
CA ALA A 92 -8.89 -2.21 17.28
C ALA A 92 -8.64 -3.65 16.81
N MET A 93 -7.46 -4.17 17.02
CA MET A 93 -7.09 -5.53 16.65
C MET A 93 -7.89 -6.58 17.45
N ASP A 94 -8.07 -6.37 18.73
CA ASP A 94 -8.88 -7.26 19.58
C ASP A 94 -10.34 -7.30 19.14
N ALA A 95 -10.89 -6.15 18.78
CA ALA A 95 -12.25 -6.06 18.28
C ALA A 95 -12.42 -6.77 16.93
N VAL A 96 -11.51 -6.52 15.99
CA VAL A 96 -11.63 -7.08 14.63
C VAL A 96 -11.49 -8.59 14.60
N LYS A 97 -10.72 -9.17 15.50
CA LYS A 97 -10.60 -10.63 15.62
C LYS A 97 -11.93 -11.31 15.92
N LYS A 98 -12.84 -10.59 16.52
CA LYS A 98 -14.21 -11.08 16.85
C LYS A 98 -15.21 -10.83 15.73
N TRP A 99 -14.83 -10.09 14.71
CA TRP A 99 -15.71 -9.84 13.58
C TRP A 99 -15.97 -11.11 12.78
N ARG A 100 -17.10 -11.13 12.11
CA ARG A 100 -17.48 -12.22 11.18
C ARG A 100 -17.97 -11.60 9.89
N TYR A 101 -17.46 -12.13 8.81
CA TYR A 101 -17.88 -11.78 7.46
C TYR A 101 -18.72 -12.89 6.87
N GLU A 102 -19.42 -12.59 5.80
CA GLU A 102 -20.13 -13.63 5.04
C GLU A 102 -19.11 -14.55 4.38
N SER A 103 -19.51 -15.84 4.21
CA SER A 103 -18.70 -16.82 3.52
C SER A 103 -18.46 -16.41 2.07
N GLY A 104 -17.31 -16.73 1.54
CA GLY A 104 -16.92 -16.45 0.17
C GLY A 104 -16.23 -17.64 -0.47
N SER A 105 -16.04 -17.56 -1.77
CA SER A 105 -15.36 -18.58 -2.55
C SER A 105 -13.86 -18.62 -2.30
N GLU A 106 -13.30 -17.50 -1.87
CA GLU A 106 -11.85 -17.32 -1.67
C GLU A 106 -11.57 -16.53 -0.40
N GLU A 107 -10.33 -16.65 0.06
CA GLU A 107 -9.79 -15.82 1.11
C GLU A 107 -9.70 -14.37 0.63
N THR A 108 -10.08 -13.42 1.49
CA THR A 108 -10.11 -12.00 1.14
C THR A 108 -9.18 -11.22 2.07
N ILE A 109 -8.38 -10.36 1.49
CA ILE A 109 -7.53 -9.42 2.22
C ILE A 109 -8.06 -8.01 2.00
N GLY A 110 -8.19 -7.26 3.07
CA GLY A 110 -8.62 -5.87 2.98
C GLY A 110 -8.26 -5.09 4.22
N VAL A 111 -8.49 -3.78 4.17
CA VAL A 111 -8.22 -2.86 5.28
C VAL A 111 -9.53 -2.36 5.86
N VAL A 112 -9.62 -2.37 7.17
CA VAL A 112 -10.72 -1.76 7.92
C VAL A 112 -10.21 -0.60 8.75
N GLU A 113 -11.05 0.41 8.91
CA GLU A 113 -10.74 1.60 9.70
C GLU A 113 -11.59 1.65 10.96
N PHE A 114 -10.95 2.01 12.06
CA PHE A 114 -11.58 2.27 13.34
C PHE A 114 -11.38 3.72 13.72
N HIS A 115 -12.47 4.42 13.99
CA HIS A 115 -12.43 5.79 14.45
C HIS A 115 -12.60 5.83 15.97
N PHE A 116 -11.64 6.38 16.64
CA PHE A 116 -11.64 6.58 18.10
C PHE A 116 -11.85 8.05 18.39
N ASP A 117 -13.01 8.36 18.93
CA ASP A 117 -13.40 9.71 19.30
C ASP A 117 -13.93 9.69 20.75
N PRO A 118 -13.48 10.62 21.63
CA PRO A 118 -13.93 10.66 23.01
C PRO A 118 -15.40 11.08 23.17
N VAL A 119 -15.99 11.61 22.12
CA VAL A 119 -17.38 12.11 22.15
C VAL A 119 -18.33 11.09 21.52
N GLN A 120 -18.47 9.97 22.19
CA GLN A 120 -19.53 9.01 21.88
C GLN A 120 -20.38 8.72 23.09
#